data_59e34894f6a79d8896a10a60c47dc157
#
_entry.id   59e34894f6a79d8896a10a60c47dc157
#
_cell.length_a   1.000
_cell.length_b   1.000
_cell.length_c   1.000
_cell.angle_alpha   90.00
_cell.angle_beta   90.00
_cell.angle_gamma   90.00
#
_symmetry.space_group_name_H-M   'P 1'
#
loop_
_entity.id
_entity.type
_entity.pdbx_description
1 polymer ?
#
loop_
_entity_poly.entity_id
_entity_poly.type
_entity_poly.pdbx_seq_one_letter_code
_entity_poly.pdbx_strand_id
1 'polypeptide(L)'
;IQKERRRIRKRVIRKGPALEQLKQGSYVVHVEHGVARFVGTEVMGSEGQEYLLLEYADDDKLYVPTEHLDRIQIYHGTADAAPKLTRLGTQEWSKARSRAKKATEQLAGELIALYASRQVTDGFAATADTPWQESLEASFPYEETPDQLATIEAVKADMESTQPMDR
;
A
#
# COMPACT_ATOMS: atom_id res chain seq x y z
N ILE A 1 -56.89 -21.51 8.60
CA ILE A 1 -56.12 -20.34 8.06
C ILE A 1 -54.70 -20.49 8.59
N GLN A 2 -53.82 -21.15 7.81
CA GLN A 2 -52.38 -21.32 8.10
C GLN A 2 -51.63 -20.05 7.68
N LYS A 3 -51.04 -19.35 8.63
CA LYS A 3 -50.09 -18.27 8.37
C LYS A 3 -48.74 -18.87 7.93
N GLU A 4 -48.44 -18.79 6.64
CA GLU A 4 -47.16 -19.10 6.07
C GLU A 4 -46.11 -18.14 6.63
N ARG A 5 -45.19 -18.63 7.49
CA ARG A 5 -44.00 -17.90 7.94
C ARG A 5 -43.03 -17.84 6.77
N ARG A 6 -42.98 -16.71 6.07
CA ARG A 6 -41.93 -16.40 5.10
C ARG A 6 -40.56 -16.50 5.80
N ARG A 7 -39.81 -17.56 5.50
CA ARG A 7 -38.40 -17.68 5.86
C ARG A 7 -37.62 -16.61 5.09
N ILE A 8 -37.21 -15.56 5.79
CA ILE A 8 -36.28 -14.58 5.27
C ILE A 8 -34.96 -15.32 4.99
N ARG A 9 -34.62 -15.53 3.72
CA ARG A 9 -33.32 -16.07 3.29
C ARG A 9 -32.27 -15.04 3.71
N LYS A 10 -31.44 -15.37 4.71
CA LYS A 10 -30.21 -14.62 4.99
C LYS A 10 -29.39 -14.59 3.72
N ARG A 11 -29.31 -13.43 3.08
CA ARG A 11 -28.42 -13.19 1.95
C ARG A 11 -27.01 -13.24 2.54
N VAL A 12 -26.26 -14.28 2.24
CA VAL A 12 -24.84 -14.39 2.57
C VAL A 12 -24.14 -13.33 1.71
N ILE A 13 -23.89 -12.18 2.29
CA ILE A 13 -23.08 -11.14 1.66
C ILE A 13 -21.67 -11.70 1.60
N ARG A 14 -21.10 -11.80 0.41
CA ARG A 14 -19.69 -12.18 0.21
C ARG A 14 -18.86 -11.12 0.94
N LYS A 15 -18.32 -11.48 2.10
CA LYS A 15 -17.35 -10.66 2.82
C LYS A 15 -16.17 -10.45 1.89
N GLY A 16 -15.91 -9.21 1.50
CA GLY A 16 -14.71 -8.90 0.71
C GLY A 16 -13.45 -9.24 1.53
N PRO A 17 -12.31 -9.51 0.90
CA PRO A 17 -11.07 -9.94 1.57
C PRO A 17 -10.59 -8.97 2.66
N ALA A 18 -10.99 -7.72 2.62
CA ALA A 18 -10.68 -6.72 3.63
C ALA A 18 -11.40 -6.97 4.98
N LEU A 19 -12.62 -7.52 4.95
CA LEU A 19 -13.41 -7.75 6.17
C LEU A 19 -12.92 -9.00 6.93
N GLU A 20 -12.38 -9.99 6.22
CA GLU A 20 -11.87 -11.22 6.83
C GLU A 20 -10.58 -10.99 7.62
N GLN A 21 -9.85 -9.93 7.31
CA GLN A 21 -8.61 -9.53 7.99
C GLN A 21 -8.84 -8.60 9.18
N LEU A 22 -10.03 -7.97 9.30
CA LEU A 22 -10.37 -7.08 10.39
C LEU A 22 -10.72 -7.87 11.66
N LYS A 23 -9.85 -7.75 12.66
CA LYS A 23 -10.10 -8.28 14.01
C LYS A 23 -10.62 -7.16 14.91
N GLN A 24 -11.48 -7.52 15.84
CA GLN A 24 -11.92 -6.58 16.89
C GLN A 24 -10.70 -5.98 17.61
N GLY A 25 -10.68 -4.66 17.76
CA GLY A 25 -9.53 -3.93 18.30
C GLY A 25 -8.49 -3.49 17.27
N SER A 26 -8.58 -3.94 16.01
CA SER A 26 -7.68 -3.47 14.95
C SER A 26 -7.89 -1.99 14.65
N TYR A 27 -6.80 -1.30 14.32
CA TYR A 27 -6.87 0.07 13.85
C TYR A 27 -7.13 0.13 12.36
N VAL A 28 -7.97 1.07 11.96
CA VAL A 28 -8.37 1.31 10.57
C VAL A 28 -8.29 2.79 10.23
N VAL A 29 -8.18 3.10 8.97
CA VAL A 29 -8.20 4.47 8.46
C VAL A 29 -9.42 4.64 7.55
N HIS A 30 -10.34 5.50 7.95
CA HIS A 30 -11.43 5.93 7.09
C HIS A 30 -10.97 7.11 6.24
N VAL A 31 -11.24 7.09 4.93
CA VAL A 31 -10.75 8.10 3.98
C VAL A 31 -11.12 9.53 4.36
N GLU A 32 -12.30 9.74 4.94
CA GLU A 32 -12.83 11.06 5.31
C GLU A 32 -12.65 11.40 6.80
N HIS A 33 -12.65 10.39 7.67
CA HIS A 33 -12.70 10.59 9.12
C HIS A 33 -11.42 10.23 9.86
N GLY A 34 -10.45 9.59 9.18
CA GLY A 34 -9.13 9.29 9.74
C GLY A 34 -9.07 8.00 10.52
N VAL A 35 -8.18 7.98 11.52
CA VAL A 35 -7.83 6.78 12.28
C VAL A 35 -8.88 6.47 13.32
N ALA A 36 -9.35 5.23 13.32
CA ALA A 36 -10.34 4.69 14.25
C ALA A 36 -9.94 3.28 14.71
N ARG A 37 -10.60 2.79 15.75
CA ARG A 37 -10.53 1.41 16.22
C ARG A 37 -11.77 0.66 15.77
N PHE A 38 -11.59 -0.49 15.13
CA PHE A 38 -12.71 -1.38 14.77
C PHE A 38 -13.22 -2.11 16.01
N VAL A 39 -14.50 -1.95 16.32
CA VAL A 39 -15.15 -2.56 17.48
C VAL A 39 -15.89 -3.84 17.10
N GLY A 40 -16.49 -3.88 15.92
CA GLY A 40 -17.28 -5.03 15.48
C GLY A 40 -18.25 -4.65 14.36
N THR A 41 -19.19 -5.55 14.09
CA THR A 41 -20.29 -5.32 13.16
C THR A 41 -21.62 -5.36 13.88
N GLU A 42 -22.53 -4.47 13.53
CA GLU A 42 -23.89 -4.41 14.06
C GLU A 42 -24.91 -4.42 12.92
N VAL A 43 -26.03 -5.10 13.15
CA VAL A 43 -27.14 -5.14 12.20
C VAL A 43 -28.21 -4.16 12.66
N MET A 44 -28.51 -3.17 11.82
CA MET A 44 -29.49 -2.13 12.16
C MET A 44 -30.59 -2.04 11.11
N GLY A 45 -31.73 -1.49 11.54
CA GLY A 45 -32.91 -1.25 10.71
C GLY A 45 -33.76 -2.48 10.44
N SER A 46 -34.98 -2.25 9.91
CA SER A 46 -35.95 -3.30 9.59
C SER A 46 -35.54 -4.22 8.44
N GLU A 47 -34.60 -3.76 7.62
CA GLU A 47 -34.09 -4.50 6.47
C GLU A 47 -32.84 -5.36 6.80
N GLY A 48 -32.34 -5.27 8.04
CA GLY A 48 -31.21 -6.07 8.50
C GLY A 48 -29.87 -5.69 7.84
N GLN A 49 -29.65 -4.39 7.62
CA GLN A 49 -28.40 -3.89 7.04
C GLN A 49 -27.27 -4.01 8.06
N GLU A 50 -26.11 -4.51 7.61
CA GLU A 50 -24.91 -4.68 8.44
C GLU A 50 -24.02 -3.45 8.35
N TYR A 51 -23.55 -2.97 9.51
CA TYR A 51 -22.67 -1.82 9.67
C TYR A 51 -21.39 -2.22 10.41
N LEU A 52 -20.27 -1.63 10.01
CA LEU A 52 -19.07 -1.65 10.81
C LEU A 52 -19.15 -0.55 11.88
N LEU A 53 -18.87 -0.92 13.12
CA LEU A 53 -18.75 0.01 14.22
C LEU A 53 -17.29 0.41 14.40
N LEU A 54 -17.02 1.69 14.17
CA LEU A 54 -15.71 2.31 14.35
C LEU A 54 -15.76 3.27 15.54
N GLU A 55 -14.77 3.15 16.43
CA GLU A 55 -14.59 4.00 17.59
C GLU A 55 -13.48 5.00 17.35
N TYR A 56 -13.75 6.26 17.62
CA TYR A 56 -12.87 7.40 17.45
C TYR A 56 -12.41 7.96 18.81
N ALA A 57 -11.66 9.06 18.81
CA ALA A 57 -11.33 9.74 20.05
C ALA A 57 -12.61 10.27 20.74
N ASP A 58 -12.52 10.44 22.07
CA ASP A 58 -13.62 10.92 22.92
C ASP A 58 -14.85 9.98 22.92
N ASP A 59 -14.64 8.66 22.68
CA ASP A 59 -15.66 7.61 22.60
C ASP A 59 -16.72 7.81 21.51
N ASP A 60 -16.43 8.67 20.55
CA ASP A 60 -17.27 8.87 19.37
C ASP A 60 -17.36 7.60 18.53
N LYS A 61 -18.55 7.32 18.01
CA LYS A 61 -18.83 6.13 17.19
C LYS A 61 -19.32 6.49 15.81
N LEU A 62 -18.79 5.79 14.81
CA LEU A 62 -19.25 5.90 13.43
C LEU A 62 -19.71 4.52 12.93
N TYR A 63 -20.92 4.49 12.39
CA TYR A 63 -21.46 3.31 11.73
C TYR A 63 -21.27 3.42 10.23
N VAL A 64 -20.47 2.53 9.66
CA VAL A 64 -20.18 2.53 8.22
C VAL A 64 -20.91 1.34 7.59
N PRO A 65 -21.82 1.57 6.63
CA PRO A 65 -22.46 0.48 5.91
C PRO A 65 -21.41 -0.41 5.22
N THR A 66 -21.64 -1.73 5.21
CA THR A 66 -20.73 -2.69 4.55
C THR A 66 -20.57 -2.45 3.05
N GLU A 67 -21.48 -1.68 2.44
CA GLU A 67 -21.36 -1.24 1.03
C GLU A 67 -20.23 -0.22 0.80
N HIS A 68 -19.76 0.45 1.86
CA HIS A 68 -18.70 1.46 1.83
C HIS A 68 -17.38 0.99 2.44
N LEU A 69 -17.11 -0.31 2.38
CA LEU A 69 -15.83 -0.90 2.82
C LEU A 69 -14.62 -0.40 2.03
N ASP A 70 -14.82 0.02 0.79
CA ASP A 70 -13.80 0.66 -0.05
C ASP A 70 -13.22 1.94 0.56
N ARG A 71 -13.95 2.57 1.51
CA ARG A 71 -13.51 3.77 2.24
C ARG A 71 -12.68 3.47 3.48
N ILE A 72 -12.47 2.20 3.81
CA ILE A 72 -11.77 1.77 5.01
C ILE A 72 -10.55 0.96 4.62
N GLN A 73 -9.40 1.30 5.19
CA GLN A 73 -8.15 0.57 5.04
C GLN A 73 -7.63 0.14 6.41
N ILE A 74 -6.96 -1.00 6.47
CA ILE A 74 -6.27 -1.43 7.68
C ILE A 74 -5.10 -0.46 7.93
N TYR A 75 -4.96 0.00 9.18
CA TYR A 75 -3.83 0.83 9.56
C TYR A 75 -2.56 -0.03 9.65
N HIS A 76 -1.58 0.28 8.81
CA HIS A 76 -0.26 -0.32 8.83
C HIS A 76 0.74 0.68 9.44
N GLY A 77 0.81 0.72 10.75
CA GLY A 77 1.77 1.56 11.48
C GLY A 77 3.00 0.79 11.97
N THR A 78 3.94 1.49 12.59
CA THR A 78 5.05 0.86 13.29
C THR A 78 4.53 0.06 14.47
N ALA A 79 5.05 -1.15 14.67
CA ALA A 79 4.53 -2.14 15.62
C ALA A 79 4.56 -1.70 17.10
N ASP A 80 5.28 -0.63 17.44
CA ASP A 80 5.61 -0.28 18.82
C ASP A 80 4.66 0.73 19.48
N ALA A 81 3.74 1.36 18.75
CA ALA A 81 2.83 2.34 19.34
C ALA A 81 1.43 2.30 18.72
N ALA A 82 0.41 2.31 19.57
CA ALA A 82 -0.96 2.49 19.15
C ALA A 82 -1.14 3.88 18.49
N PRO A 83 -1.79 3.98 17.31
CA PRO A 83 -2.02 5.26 16.67
C PRO A 83 -2.99 6.11 17.49
N LYS A 84 -2.80 7.43 17.43
CA LYS A 84 -3.76 8.36 18.01
C LYS A 84 -5.04 8.32 17.19
N LEU A 85 -6.17 8.06 17.85
CA LEU A 85 -7.49 8.13 17.23
C LEU A 85 -7.82 9.57 16.82
N THR A 86 -8.46 9.73 15.67
CA THR A 86 -8.91 11.02 15.17
C THR A 86 -10.18 11.45 15.90
N ARG A 87 -10.40 12.75 16.05
CA ARG A 87 -11.67 13.30 16.55
C ARG A 87 -12.63 13.56 15.42
N LEU A 88 -13.86 13.06 15.55
CA LEU A 88 -14.92 13.32 14.58
C LEU A 88 -15.31 14.81 14.56
N GLY A 89 -15.77 15.29 13.41
CA GLY A 89 -16.23 16.68 13.27
C GLY A 89 -15.13 17.75 13.29
N THR A 90 -13.87 17.38 13.44
CA THR A 90 -12.73 18.33 13.44
C THR A 90 -11.99 18.35 12.10
N GLN A 91 -11.21 19.40 11.89
CA GLN A 91 -10.34 19.51 10.70
C GLN A 91 -8.97 18.83 10.87
N GLU A 92 -8.74 18.11 11.98
CA GLU A 92 -7.43 17.49 12.26
C GLU A 92 -7.02 16.54 11.14
N TRP A 93 -7.93 15.67 10.71
CA TRP A 93 -7.66 14.69 9.65
C TRP A 93 -7.42 15.35 8.29
N SER A 94 -8.27 16.30 7.90
CA SER A 94 -8.12 17.00 6.62
C SER A 94 -6.80 17.76 6.55
N LYS A 95 -6.37 18.40 7.65
CA LYS A 95 -5.07 19.07 7.75
C LYS A 95 -3.90 18.07 7.71
N ALA A 96 -4.01 16.93 8.39
CA ALA A 96 -2.99 15.89 8.36
C ALA A 96 -2.83 15.30 6.95
N ARG A 97 -3.93 14.98 6.29
CA ARG A 97 -3.96 14.48 4.91
C ARG A 97 -3.38 15.50 3.92
N SER A 98 -3.75 16.77 4.05
CA SER A 98 -3.23 17.84 3.18
C SER A 98 -1.71 18.02 3.35
N ARG A 99 -1.21 17.99 4.61
CA ARG A 99 0.23 18.04 4.88
C ARG A 99 0.97 16.85 4.29
N ALA A 100 0.45 15.63 4.46
CA ALA A 100 1.05 14.43 3.90
C ALA A 100 1.10 14.49 2.37
N LYS A 101 -0.01 14.92 1.73
CA LYS A 101 -0.06 15.09 0.27
C LYS A 101 1.00 16.08 -0.21
N LYS A 102 1.11 17.24 0.42
CA LYS A 102 2.10 18.28 0.07
C LYS A 102 3.54 17.76 0.24
N ALA A 103 3.82 17.04 1.33
CA ALA A 103 5.14 16.44 1.56
C ALA A 103 5.48 15.39 0.50
N THR A 104 4.50 14.56 0.10
CA THR A 104 4.69 13.56 -0.97
C THR A 104 4.93 14.24 -2.33
N GLU A 105 4.19 15.29 -2.66
CA GLU A 105 4.38 16.06 -3.89
C GLU A 105 5.78 16.73 -3.94
N GLN A 106 6.25 17.27 -2.81
CA GLN A 106 7.58 17.84 -2.71
C GLN A 106 8.66 16.77 -2.90
N LEU A 107 8.56 15.65 -2.20
CA LEU A 107 9.50 14.53 -2.32
C LEU A 107 9.53 13.98 -3.75
N ALA A 108 8.37 13.83 -4.38
CA ALA A 108 8.29 13.39 -5.77
C ALA A 108 9.00 14.38 -6.72
N GLY A 109 8.83 15.70 -6.49
CA GLY A 109 9.54 16.73 -7.26
C GLY A 109 11.07 16.66 -7.10
N GLU A 110 11.55 16.46 -5.88
CA GLU A 110 12.98 16.30 -5.58
C GLU A 110 13.56 15.05 -6.23
N LEU A 111 12.84 13.92 -6.19
CA LEU A 111 13.24 12.67 -6.85
C LEU A 111 13.29 12.81 -8.38
N ILE A 112 12.30 13.47 -8.99
CA ILE A 112 12.29 13.72 -10.44
C ILE A 112 13.47 14.61 -10.84
N ALA A 113 13.74 15.68 -10.07
CA ALA A 113 14.86 16.57 -10.34
C ALA A 113 16.22 15.83 -10.22
N LEU A 114 16.37 14.99 -9.20
CA LEU A 114 17.55 14.14 -9.03
C LEU A 114 17.71 13.18 -10.21
N TYR A 115 16.63 12.51 -10.61
CA TYR A 115 16.65 11.58 -11.74
C TYR A 115 17.02 12.28 -13.05
N ALA A 116 16.42 13.45 -13.30
CA ALA A 116 16.76 14.26 -14.48
C ALA A 116 18.23 14.73 -14.48
N SER A 117 18.76 15.13 -13.31
CA SER A 117 20.17 15.55 -13.21
C SER A 117 21.14 14.40 -13.51
N ARG A 118 20.81 13.18 -13.12
CA ARG A 118 21.61 11.98 -13.42
C ARG A 118 21.66 11.67 -14.91
N GLN A 119 20.54 11.89 -15.63
CA GLN A 119 20.48 11.62 -17.06
C GLN A 119 21.33 12.56 -17.92
N VAL A 120 21.60 13.77 -17.43
CA VAL A 120 22.44 14.76 -18.15
C VAL A 120 23.90 14.81 -17.65
N THR A 121 24.22 13.99 -16.63
CA THR A 121 25.59 13.92 -16.08
C THR A 121 26.33 12.79 -16.80
N ASP A 122 27.52 13.08 -17.33
CA ASP A 122 28.37 12.05 -17.90
C ASP A 122 28.98 11.19 -16.79
N GLY A 123 28.82 9.87 -16.92
CA GLY A 123 29.46 8.86 -16.11
C GLY A 123 30.76 8.35 -16.75
N PHE A 124 31.45 7.50 -16.01
CA PHE A 124 32.59 6.77 -16.55
C PHE A 124 32.09 5.58 -17.36
N ALA A 125 32.39 5.54 -18.65
CA ALA A 125 32.12 4.40 -19.50
C ALA A 125 33.32 3.43 -19.48
N ALA A 126 33.07 2.17 -19.10
CA ALA A 126 34.06 1.12 -19.23
C ALA A 126 34.28 0.77 -20.71
N THR A 127 35.42 0.19 -21.03
CA THR A 127 35.68 -0.38 -22.36
C THR A 127 34.95 -1.69 -22.51
N ALA A 128 34.59 -2.05 -23.75
CA ALA A 128 34.08 -3.38 -24.04
C ALA A 128 35.06 -4.49 -23.60
N ASP A 129 34.55 -5.67 -23.41
CA ASP A 129 35.32 -6.83 -22.96
C ASP A 129 36.55 -7.09 -23.86
N THR A 130 37.62 -7.44 -23.22
CA THR A 130 38.86 -7.82 -23.89
C THR A 130 38.94 -9.36 -23.99
N PRO A 131 39.80 -9.91 -24.86
CA PRO A 131 40.04 -11.36 -24.91
C PRO A 131 40.46 -11.98 -23.57
N TRP A 132 41.03 -11.20 -22.65
CA TRP A 132 41.36 -11.61 -21.31
C TRP A 132 40.10 -11.81 -20.43
N GLN A 133 39.15 -10.90 -20.56
CA GLN A 133 37.86 -10.99 -19.88
C GLN A 133 37.06 -12.20 -20.37
N GLU A 134 37.01 -12.38 -21.70
CA GLU A 134 36.35 -13.56 -22.32
C GLU A 134 36.97 -14.88 -21.85
N SER A 135 38.33 -14.92 -21.76
CA SER A 135 39.04 -16.10 -21.26
C SER A 135 38.76 -16.38 -19.79
N LEU A 136 38.62 -15.31 -18.98
CA LEU A 136 38.25 -15.44 -17.56
C LEU A 136 36.85 -15.99 -17.40
N GLU A 137 35.88 -15.47 -18.15
CA GLU A 137 34.49 -15.92 -18.14
C GLU A 137 34.39 -17.38 -18.61
N ALA A 138 35.11 -17.75 -19.71
CA ALA A 138 35.16 -19.13 -20.19
C ALA A 138 35.82 -20.10 -19.21
N SER A 139 36.62 -19.63 -18.25
CA SER A 139 37.25 -20.45 -17.23
C SER A 139 36.33 -20.71 -16.01
N PHE A 140 35.17 -20.06 -15.96
CA PHE A 140 34.21 -20.24 -14.87
C PHE A 140 33.64 -21.67 -14.88
N PRO A 141 33.73 -22.42 -13.79
CA PRO A 141 33.45 -23.86 -13.79
C PRO A 141 31.95 -24.22 -13.72
N TYR A 142 31.08 -23.25 -13.75
CA TYR A 142 29.63 -23.45 -13.62
C TYR A 142 28.92 -22.83 -14.82
N GLU A 143 27.75 -23.39 -15.17
CA GLU A 143 26.85 -22.81 -16.18
C GLU A 143 25.87 -21.83 -15.50
N GLU A 144 25.80 -20.62 -16.06
CA GLU A 144 24.87 -19.61 -15.62
C GLU A 144 23.43 -19.96 -16.02
N THR A 145 22.49 -19.59 -15.17
CA THR A 145 21.08 -19.64 -15.53
C THR A 145 20.75 -18.57 -16.57
N PRO A 146 19.65 -18.73 -17.34
CA PRO A 146 19.22 -17.69 -18.30
C PRO A 146 19.05 -16.30 -17.70
N ASP A 147 18.54 -16.22 -16.46
CA ASP A 147 18.37 -14.93 -15.76
C ASP A 147 19.70 -14.32 -15.33
N GLN A 148 20.68 -15.15 -14.96
CA GLN A 148 22.04 -14.68 -14.67
C GLN A 148 22.72 -14.11 -15.91
N LEU A 149 22.63 -14.81 -17.05
CA LEU A 149 23.18 -14.32 -18.32
C LEU A 149 22.55 -12.99 -18.72
N ALA A 150 21.21 -12.89 -18.70
CA ALA A 150 20.51 -11.64 -19.01
C ALA A 150 20.92 -10.49 -18.07
N THR A 151 21.16 -10.80 -16.79
CA THR A 151 21.61 -9.81 -15.80
C THR A 151 23.05 -9.37 -16.09
N ILE A 152 23.96 -10.28 -16.42
CA ILE A 152 25.35 -9.97 -16.78
C ILE A 152 25.39 -9.06 -18.00
N GLU A 153 24.67 -9.39 -19.07
CA GLU A 153 24.58 -8.58 -20.29
C GLU A 153 24.05 -7.16 -19.98
N ALA A 154 22.99 -7.07 -19.18
CA ALA A 154 22.42 -5.78 -18.81
C ALA A 154 23.38 -4.93 -17.96
N VAL A 155 24.13 -5.54 -17.02
CA VAL A 155 25.14 -4.83 -16.22
C VAL A 155 26.31 -4.37 -17.08
N LYS A 156 26.81 -5.20 -17.99
CA LYS A 156 27.87 -4.83 -18.94
C LYS A 156 27.46 -3.64 -19.81
N ALA A 157 26.24 -3.68 -20.37
CA ALA A 157 25.71 -2.58 -21.18
C ALA A 157 25.61 -1.26 -20.39
N ASP A 158 25.19 -1.32 -19.11
CA ASP A 158 25.15 -0.14 -18.26
C ASP A 158 26.54 0.39 -17.92
N MET A 159 27.53 -0.48 -17.70
CA MET A 159 28.93 -0.10 -17.42
C MET A 159 29.61 0.53 -18.64
N GLU A 160 29.30 0.10 -19.85
CA GLU A 160 29.80 0.63 -21.10
C GLU A 160 29.11 1.93 -21.54
N SER A 161 27.97 2.25 -20.92
CA SER A 161 27.22 3.47 -21.18
C SER A 161 27.95 4.70 -20.60
N THR A 162 27.81 5.85 -21.29
CA THR A 162 28.23 7.13 -20.73
C THR A 162 27.31 7.69 -19.66
N GLN A 163 26.19 7.07 -19.40
CA GLN A 163 25.27 7.46 -18.32
C GLN A 163 25.69 6.82 -16.99
N PRO A 164 25.54 7.54 -15.85
CA PRO A 164 25.79 6.94 -14.54
C PRO A 164 24.87 5.76 -14.30
N MET A 165 25.45 4.61 -13.96
CA MET A 165 24.72 3.37 -13.67
C MET A 165 23.77 3.56 -12.50
N ASP A 166 22.55 3.04 -12.60
CA ASP A 166 21.49 3.08 -11.59
C ASP A 166 20.86 1.69 -11.40
N ARG A 167 21.59 0.82 -10.68
CA ARG A 167 21.16 -0.55 -10.32
C ARG A 167 21.47 -0.86 -8.87
#